data_ddc88b66e16e90bf436ecec86e2ee292
#
_entry.id   ddc88b66e16e90bf436ecec86e2ee292
#
_cell.length_a   1.000
_cell.length_b   1.000
_cell.length_c   1.000
_cell.angle_alpha   90.00
_cell.angle_beta   90.00
_cell.angle_gamma   90.00
#
_symmetry.space_group_name_H-M   'P 1'
#
loop_
_entity.id
_entity.type
_entity.pdbx_description
1 polymer ?
#
loop_
_entity_poly.entity_id
_entity_poly.type
_entity_poly.pdbx_seq_one_letter_code
_entity_poly.pdbx_strand_id
1 'polypeptide(L)'
;VFCLAALLFAALALARDFPPEALPPKPLVLPAPALRVLPNGLKVVAIERHLLPLLTLRLVVKSGAESDPVTLPGTAQLVSALLAEGTSTRSASQISEAIDSSGGLVDAGADWDESYVSLSVLNDHEELAFDLLSDMVIHPTFMPAEVERKRKQTLSALEVVRDDPDYVADAVLRRLAFLGTSYGHPEDGTIPSVRRMTPEDLRAFYNNYYQPSNAVLAIVGDIETGEAFERAEKRFGAWTNRATPLIPAASPAVGSHRIVAIDKPDAVQTEIRIGNLGVPRQSPDYLALSVADQILGGPSENRLFKALRSHEGLTYGASSELLSYQSAGVWLAKTFTRTPETMKSVHLALEQIKRMHDHPITPQELETAQGYLIGHLALDFETSEDVASQTLELLVYNLPLDYWNRFPEKIRALTAEEVWNAARQRLAPDNNIIVLVGNLSGFEKDLKKLGPVQFIPLAEVDFGSEELVPSGGRAQERK
;
A
#
# COMPACT_ATOMS: atom_id res chain seq x y z
N VAL A 1 -23.99 -37.34 47.51
CA VAL A 1 -23.09 -36.17 47.34
C VAL A 1 -22.29 -36.27 46.04
N PHE A 2 -21.76 -37.46 45.67
CA PHE A 2 -20.96 -37.64 44.44
C PHE A 2 -21.80 -37.49 43.14
N CYS A 3 -23.06 -37.87 43.11
CA CYS A 3 -23.93 -37.72 41.94
C CYS A 3 -24.34 -36.26 41.64
N LEU A 4 -24.44 -35.40 42.68
CA LEU A 4 -24.76 -33.97 42.51
C LEU A 4 -23.54 -33.18 41.95
N ALA A 5 -22.32 -33.55 42.32
CA ALA A 5 -21.09 -32.94 41.80
C ALA A 5 -20.86 -33.30 40.34
N ALA A 6 -21.21 -34.52 39.90
CA ALA A 6 -21.09 -34.95 38.52
C ALA A 6 -22.09 -34.22 37.60
N LEU A 7 -23.31 -33.90 38.10
CA LEU A 7 -24.31 -33.13 37.38
C LEU A 7 -23.94 -31.64 37.27
N LEU A 8 -23.27 -31.08 38.27
CA LEU A 8 -22.72 -29.71 38.19
C LEU A 8 -21.54 -29.58 37.21
N PHE A 9 -20.70 -30.62 37.12
CA PHE A 9 -19.62 -30.65 36.11
C PHE A 9 -20.14 -30.87 34.69
N ALA A 10 -21.22 -31.65 34.51
CA ALA A 10 -21.86 -31.84 33.20
C ALA A 10 -22.59 -30.56 32.72
N ALA A 11 -23.11 -29.74 33.65
CA ALA A 11 -23.73 -28.45 33.29
C ALA A 11 -22.67 -27.37 32.89
N LEU A 12 -21.44 -27.47 33.38
CA LEU A 12 -20.33 -26.61 32.98
C LEU A 12 -19.69 -27.04 31.65
N ALA A 13 -19.91 -28.27 31.22
CA ALA A 13 -19.41 -28.82 29.94
C ALA A 13 -20.34 -28.57 28.74
N LEU A 14 -21.49 -27.91 28.93
CA LEU A 14 -22.23 -27.21 27.88
C LEU A 14 -21.53 -25.89 27.56
N ALA A 15 -20.25 -26.01 27.24
CA ALA A 15 -19.50 -24.93 26.62
C ALA A 15 -20.24 -24.54 25.33
N ARG A 16 -20.60 -23.30 25.24
CA ARG A 16 -21.32 -22.67 24.13
C ARG A 16 -20.75 -23.14 22.80
N ASP A 17 -21.54 -23.88 22.03
CA ASP A 17 -21.20 -24.26 20.65
C ASP A 17 -21.18 -23.05 19.69
N PHE A 18 -21.45 -21.87 20.23
CA PHE A 18 -21.44 -20.62 19.48
C PHE A 18 -20.40 -19.65 20.06
N PRO A 19 -19.65 -18.95 19.18
CA PRO A 19 -18.79 -17.88 19.64
C PRO A 19 -19.61 -16.85 20.45
N PRO A 20 -18.99 -16.16 21.44
CA PRO A 20 -19.68 -15.12 22.19
C PRO A 20 -20.22 -14.05 21.23
N GLU A 21 -21.41 -13.53 21.51
CA GLU A 21 -21.93 -12.38 20.75
C GLU A 21 -20.92 -11.24 20.78
N ALA A 22 -20.64 -10.69 19.61
CA ALA A 22 -19.77 -9.52 19.50
C ALA A 22 -20.43 -8.34 20.24
N LEU A 23 -19.72 -7.78 21.20
CA LEU A 23 -20.16 -6.53 21.82
C LEU A 23 -20.13 -5.41 20.78
N PRO A 24 -21.02 -4.41 20.91
CA PRO A 24 -20.95 -3.25 20.03
C PRO A 24 -19.54 -2.61 20.16
N PRO A 25 -18.91 -2.21 19.04
CA PRO A 25 -17.59 -1.60 19.08
C PRO A 25 -17.63 -0.34 19.93
N LYS A 26 -16.63 -0.18 20.79
CA LYS A 26 -16.48 1.06 21.57
C LYS A 26 -16.25 2.22 20.59
N PRO A 27 -16.84 3.40 20.84
CA PRO A 27 -16.55 4.56 20.03
C PRO A 27 -15.05 4.85 20.04
N LEU A 28 -14.42 4.88 18.87
CA LEU A 28 -13.06 5.38 18.74
C LEU A 28 -13.13 6.90 18.72
N VAL A 29 -12.47 7.54 19.69
CA VAL A 29 -12.33 8.99 19.75
C VAL A 29 -10.89 9.30 19.43
N LEU A 30 -10.64 9.80 18.22
CA LEU A 30 -9.32 10.24 17.80
C LEU A 30 -9.11 11.68 18.27
N PRO A 31 -7.93 12.00 18.84
CA PRO A 31 -7.60 13.38 19.17
C PRO A 31 -7.64 14.27 17.92
N ALA A 32 -8.15 15.46 18.05
CA ALA A 32 -8.22 16.41 16.95
C ALA A 32 -6.80 16.89 16.59
N PRO A 33 -6.35 16.73 15.34
CA PRO A 33 -5.05 17.25 14.91
C PRO A 33 -5.04 18.76 14.94
N ALA A 34 -4.04 19.36 15.60
CA ALA A 34 -3.77 20.79 15.48
C ALA A 34 -2.90 21.04 14.24
N LEU A 35 -3.33 21.93 13.35
CA LEU A 35 -2.64 22.24 12.09
C LEU A 35 -2.12 23.68 12.10
N ARG A 36 -0.85 23.84 11.73
CA ARG A 36 -0.21 25.16 11.50
C ARG A 36 0.54 25.13 10.16
N VAL A 37 0.51 26.22 9.44
CA VAL A 37 1.36 26.43 8.26
C VAL A 37 2.46 27.40 8.64
N LEU A 38 3.72 26.98 8.47
CA LEU A 38 4.88 27.84 8.73
C LEU A 38 5.05 28.89 7.62
N PRO A 39 5.79 30.00 7.88
CA PRO A 39 6.01 31.05 6.89
C PRO A 39 6.62 30.57 5.56
N ASN A 40 7.39 29.48 5.58
CA ASN A 40 7.97 28.87 4.39
C ASN A 40 7.03 27.91 3.64
N GLY A 41 5.79 27.73 4.13
CA GLY A 41 4.76 26.89 3.52
C GLY A 41 4.69 25.45 4.04
N LEU A 42 5.62 25.03 4.92
CA LEU A 42 5.54 23.70 5.55
C LEU A 42 4.26 23.60 6.40
N LYS A 43 3.47 22.58 6.15
CA LYS A 43 2.35 22.24 7.01
C LYS A 43 2.86 21.38 8.17
N VAL A 44 2.51 21.76 9.39
CA VAL A 44 2.85 21.01 10.60
C VAL A 44 1.56 20.60 11.28
N VAL A 45 1.40 19.32 11.55
CA VAL A 45 0.29 18.77 12.32
C VAL A 45 0.82 18.18 13.62
N ALA A 46 0.22 18.57 14.75
CA ALA A 46 0.57 18.08 16.08
C ALA A 46 -0.61 17.35 16.72
N ILE A 47 -0.33 16.22 17.34
CA ILE A 47 -1.31 15.40 18.06
C ILE A 47 -0.69 14.97 19.39
N GLU A 48 -1.24 15.47 20.48
CA GLU A 48 -0.82 15.13 21.85
C GLU A 48 -1.28 13.71 22.20
N ARG A 49 -0.36 12.88 22.67
CA ARG A 49 -0.62 11.52 23.08
C ARG A 49 0.27 11.11 24.25
N HIS A 50 -0.19 11.39 25.47
CA HIS A 50 0.55 11.23 26.73
C HIS A 50 0.43 9.83 27.36
N LEU A 51 0.05 8.78 26.57
CA LEU A 51 -0.10 7.42 27.09
C LEU A 51 1.25 6.73 27.34
N LEU A 52 2.22 7.03 26.51
CA LEU A 52 3.59 6.54 26.59
C LEU A 52 4.56 7.72 26.40
N PRO A 53 5.76 7.68 27.02
CA PRO A 53 6.75 8.74 26.86
C PRO A 53 7.47 8.61 25.50
N LEU A 54 6.72 8.61 24.42
CA LEU A 54 7.22 8.46 23.06
C LEU A 54 6.86 9.67 22.22
N LEU A 55 7.78 10.05 21.33
CA LEU A 55 7.60 11.09 20.33
C LEU A 55 7.90 10.50 18.95
N THR A 56 6.95 10.63 18.04
CA THR A 56 7.11 10.30 16.63
C THR A 56 7.06 11.56 15.79
N LEU A 57 8.07 11.76 14.97
CA LEU A 57 8.16 12.78 13.95
C LEU A 57 8.12 12.08 12.59
N ARG A 58 7.09 12.32 11.78
CA ARG A 58 7.02 11.81 10.42
C ARG A 58 6.83 12.95 9.44
N LEU A 59 7.76 13.09 8.51
CA LEU A 59 7.67 14.06 7.43
C LEU A 59 7.37 13.34 6.14
N VAL A 60 6.34 13.79 5.44
CA VAL A 60 6.03 13.35 4.08
C VAL A 60 6.25 14.48 3.09
N VAL A 61 6.77 14.14 1.93
CA VAL A 61 6.80 14.95 0.72
C VAL A 61 5.76 14.38 -0.23
N LYS A 62 4.84 15.21 -0.74
CA LYS A 62 3.73 14.79 -1.60
C LYS A 62 4.20 14.55 -3.03
N SER A 63 5.16 13.68 -3.15
CA SER A 63 5.78 13.21 -4.39
C SER A 63 6.46 11.89 -4.09
N GLY A 64 5.99 10.84 -4.69
CA GLY A 64 6.49 9.48 -4.55
C GLY A 64 6.95 8.91 -5.89
N ALA A 65 6.73 7.63 -6.09
CA ALA A 65 7.13 6.93 -7.31
C ALA A 65 6.43 7.46 -8.57
N GLU A 66 5.21 8.03 -8.48
CA GLU A 66 4.54 8.66 -9.61
C GLU A 66 5.29 9.89 -10.15
N SER A 67 6.18 10.46 -9.34
CA SER A 67 7.05 11.59 -9.71
C SER A 67 8.38 11.15 -10.34
N ASP A 68 8.65 9.86 -10.42
CA ASP A 68 9.89 9.34 -10.99
C ASP A 68 10.07 9.77 -12.44
N PRO A 69 11.29 10.12 -12.86
CA PRO A 69 11.56 10.28 -14.28
C PRO A 69 11.22 8.98 -15.03
N VAL A 70 10.52 9.09 -16.15
CA VAL A 70 10.04 7.93 -16.96
C VAL A 70 11.16 6.91 -17.25
N THR A 71 12.39 7.37 -17.40
CA THR A 71 13.55 6.51 -17.67
C THR A 71 14.23 5.97 -16.43
N LEU A 72 13.88 6.48 -15.24
CA LEU A 72 14.54 6.16 -13.95
C LEU A 72 13.50 5.83 -12.86
N PRO A 73 12.58 4.85 -13.08
CA PRO A 73 11.71 4.39 -12.02
C PRO A 73 12.51 3.88 -10.80
N GLY A 74 12.02 4.12 -9.58
CA GLY A 74 12.70 3.84 -8.31
C GLY A 74 13.54 5.01 -7.78
N THR A 75 13.50 6.19 -8.43
CA THR A 75 14.24 7.36 -7.98
C THR A 75 13.74 7.86 -6.62
N ALA A 76 12.44 7.98 -6.42
CA ALA A 76 11.82 8.41 -5.16
C ALA A 76 12.27 7.51 -3.99
N GLN A 77 12.17 6.20 -4.18
CA GLN A 77 12.58 5.22 -3.18
C GLN A 77 14.06 5.33 -2.82
N LEU A 78 14.94 5.44 -3.83
CA LEU A 78 16.36 5.55 -3.57
C LEU A 78 16.75 6.90 -2.92
N VAL A 79 16.09 8.00 -3.29
CA VAL A 79 16.28 9.31 -2.65
C VAL A 79 15.89 9.25 -1.19
N SER A 80 14.69 8.74 -0.87
CA SER A 80 14.21 8.62 0.51
C SER A 80 15.13 7.76 1.35
N ALA A 81 15.53 6.59 0.84
CA ALA A 81 16.43 5.68 1.53
C ALA A 81 17.84 6.26 1.78
N LEU A 82 18.24 7.30 1.05
CA LEU A 82 19.53 7.97 1.21
C LEU A 82 19.50 9.17 2.17
N LEU A 83 18.35 9.64 2.64
CA LEU A 83 18.27 10.78 3.53
C LEU A 83 18.97 10.53 4.87
N ALA A 84 18.93 9.30 5.39
CA ALA A 84 19.63 8.90 6.58
C ALA A 84 21.10 8.46 6.36
N GLU A 85 21.58 8.47 5.12
CA GLU A 85 22.90 7.97 4.75
C GLU A 85 23.98 9.08 4.65
N GLY A 86 23.73 10.20 5.31
CA GLY A 86 24.68 11.28 5.50
C GLY A 86 24.15 12.66 5.10
N THR A 87 24.48 13.61 5.93
CA THR A 87 24.13 15.02 5.77
C THR A 87 25.39 15.88 5.63
N SER A 88 25.21 17.20 5.48
CA SER A 88 26.36 18.12 5.48
C SER A 88 27.07 18.22 6.83
N THR A 89 26.42 17.76 7.93
CA THR A 89 26.94 17.84 9.30
C THR A 89 27.28 16.49 9.91
N ARG A 90 26.71 15.40 9.40
CA ARG A 90 26.83 14.05 9.97
C ARG A 90 27.06 12.99 8.89
N SER A 91 27.94 12.04 9.19
CA SER A 91 28.04 10.81 8.39
C SER A 91 26.88 9.84 8.67
N ALA A 92 26.67 8.84 7.83
CA ALA A 92 25.70 7.77 8.04
C ALA A 92 25.90 7.07 9.40
N SER A 93 27.16 6.77 9.76
CA SER A 93 27.47 6.15 11.06
C SER A 93 27.11 7.03 12.25
N GLN A 94 27.35 8.34 12.16
CA GLN A 94 26.97 9.29 13.23
C GLN A 94 25.47 9.43 13.39
N ILE A 95 24.71 9.36 12.28
CA ILE A 95 23.25 9.36 12.34
C ILE A 95 22.76 8.07 13.00
N SER A 96 23.25 6.90 12.56
CA SER A 96 22.87 5.61 13.14
C SER A 96 23.23 5.55 14.63
N GLU A 97 24.45 5.97 15.03
CA GLU A 97 24.88 5.98 16.43
C GLU A 97 24.00 6.90 17.30
N ALA A 98 23.61 8.05 16.78
CA ALA A 98 22.73 8.98 17.51
C ALA A 98 21.33 8.41 17.73
N ILE A 99 20.79 7.70 16.73
CA ILE A 99 19.49 7.02 16.82
C ILE A 99 19.59 5.82 17.77
N ASP A 100 20.58 4.95 17.61
CA ASP A 100 20.76 3.75 18.42
C ASP A 100 20.99 4.11 19.90
N SER A 101 21.79 5.14 20.18
CA SER A 101 22.07 5.58 21.56
C SER A 101 20.85 6.20 22.26
N SER A 102 19.87 6.70 21.51
CA SER A 102 18.59 7.20 22.04
C SER A 102 17.52 6.11 22.15
N GLY A 103 17.82 4.87 21.76
CA GLY A 103 16.81 3.80 21.62
C GLY A 103 15.76 4.13 20.56
N GLY A 104 16.08 5.01 19.62
CA GLY A 104 15.18 5.47 18.57
C GLY A 104 15.09 4.52 17.39
N LEU A 105 14.10 4.76 16.56
CA LEU A 105 13.89 4.07 15.28
C LEU A 105 13.77 5.11 14.16
N VAL A 106 14.44 4.85 13.05
CA VAL A 106 14.30 5.63 11.82
C VAL A 106 13.80 4.73 10.71
N ASP A 107 12.84 5.23 9.93
CA ASP A 107 12.36 4.60 8.71
C ASP A 107 12.22 5.66 7.61
N ALA A 108 12.57 5.28 6.38
CA ALA A 108 12.48 6.17 5.23
C ALA A 108 12.22 5.37 3.96
N GLY A 109 11.28 5.85 3.16
CA GLY A 109 10.86 5.19 1.94
C GLY A 109 10.00 6.09 1.07
N ALA A 110 9.47 5.52 0.01
CA ALA A 110 8.49 6.17 -0.85
C ALA A 110 7.40 5.18 -1.23
N ASP A 111 6.16 5.66 -1.24
CA ASP A 111 5.02 5.01 -1.87
C ASP A 111 4.79 5.65 -3.24
N TRP A 112 3.63 5.38 -3.82
CA TRP A 112 3.25 5.98 -5.10
C TRP A 112 3.13 7.50 -5.03
N ASP A 113 2.42 8.04 -4.03
CA ASP A 113 2.03 9.45 -3.94
C ASP A 113 2.86 10.25 -2.95
N GLU A 114 3.74 9.60 -2.18
CA GLU A 114 4.56 10.27 -1.17
C GLU A 114 5.93 9.64 -0.99
N SER A 115 6.86 10.47 -0.54
CA SER A 115 8.13 10.04 0.05
C SER A 115 8.14 10.42 1.53
N TYR A 116 8.68 9.58 2.41
CA TYR A 116 8.64 9.84 3.83
C TYR A 116 9.95 9.58 4.56
N VAL A 117 10.10 10.26 5.69
CA VAL A 117 11.07 9.95 6.74
C VAL A 117 10.36 10.01 8.08
N SER A 118 10.50 8.98 8.87
CA SER A 118 9.94 8.86 10.21
C SER A 118 11.05 8.63 11.22
N LEU A 119 10.91 9.25 12.41
CA LEU A 119 11.81 9.08 13.52
C LEU A 119 10.99 9.00 14.81
N SER A 120 11.14 7.90 15.54
CA SER A 120 10.49 7.68 16.84
C SER A 120 11.54 7.56 17.92
N VAL A 121 11.37 8.30 19.03
CA VAL A 121 12.28 8.32 20.19
C VAL A 121 11.48 8.37 21.50
N LEU A 122 12.16 8.17 22.63
CA LEU A 122 11.63 8.59 23.92
C LEU A 122 11.56 10.13 24.00
N ASN A 123 10.60 10.66 24.75
CA ASN A 123 10.35 12.11 24.80
C ASN A 123 11.53 12.91 25.41
N ASP A 124 12.37 12.30 26.25
CA ASP A 124 13.61 12.93 26.76
C ASP A 124 14.69 13.17 25.68
N HIS A 125 14.51 12.58 24.49
CA HIS A 125 15.35 12.76 23.30
C HIS A 125 14.70 13.63 22.22
N GLU A 126 13.64 14.36 22.52
CA GLU A 126 12.88 15.17 21.56
C GLU A 126 13.74 16.17 20.76
N GLU A 127 14.65 16.92 21.43
CA GLU A 127 15.53 17.88 20.78
C GLU A 127 16.43 17.20 19.74
N LEU A 128 16.94 16.00 20.05
CA LEU A 128 17.72 15.19 19.12
C LEU A 128 16.86 14.74 17.92
N ALA A 129 15.61 14.35 18.14
CA ALA A 129 14.71 13.91 17.07
C ALA A 129 14.44 15.04 16.07
N PHE A 130 14.10 16.22 16.54
CA PHE A 130 13.89 17.37 15.67
C PHE A 130 15.17 17.79 14.94
N ASP A 131 16.31 17.72 15.60
CA ASP A 131 17.62 18.05 15.03
C ASP A 131 18.00 17.06 13.91
N LEU A 132 17.90 15.75 14.18
CA LEU A 132 18.21 14.71 13.20
C LEU A 132 17.26 14.74 12.02
N LEU A 133 15.94 14.79 12.25
CA LEU A 133 14.99 14.79 11.14
C LEU A 133 15.17 16.01 10.23
N SER A 134 15.34 17.20 10.81
CA SER A 134 15.58 18.42 10.02
C SER A 134 16.88 18.35 9.24
N ASP A 135 17.95 17.81 9.82
CA ASP A 135 19.25 17.68 9.16
C ASP A 135 19.17 16.69 7.99
N MET A 136 18.56 15.51 8.20
CA MET A 136 18.35 14.50 7.15
C MET A 136 17.51 15.03 5.98
N VAL A 137 16.44 15.78 6.28
CA VAL A 137 15.53 16.27 5.24
C VAL A 137 16.07 17.49 4.49
N ILE A 138 16.77 18.40 5.19
CA ILE A 138 17.19 19.70 4.61
C ILE A 138 18.60 19.65 4.01
N HIS A 139 19.47 18.80 4.55
CA HIS A 139 20.90 18.80 4.23
C HIS A 139 21.49 17.46 3.75
N PRO A 140 20.73 16.59 3.04
CA PRO A 140 21.31 15.33 2.55
C PRO A 140 22.42 15.58 1.55
N THR A 141 23.45 14.72 1.55
CA THR A 141 24.62 14.93 0.69
C THR A 141 24.66 14.07 -0.56
N PHE A 142 23.97 12.93 -0.58
CA PHE A 142 24.02 11.94 -1.65
C PHE A 142 25.48 11.63 -2.07
N MET A 143 26.30 11.29 -1.08
CA MET A 143 27.72 10.98 -1.30
C MET A 143 27.85 9.78 -2.26
N PRO A 144 28.74 9.82 -3.27
CA PRO A 144 28.84 8.76 -4.26
C PRO A 144 29.07 7.37 -3.66
N ALA A 145 29.81 7.27 -2.54
CA ALA A 145 30.04 6.00 -1.86
C ALA A 145 28.75 5.41 -1.26
N GLU A 146 27.91 6.26 -0.63
CA GLU A 146 26.64 5.84 -0.04
C GLU A 146 25.60 5.53 -1.13
N VAL A 147 25.54 6.33 -2.19
CA VAL A 147 24.71 6.04 -3.36
C VAL A 147 25.06 4.67 -3.95
N GLU A 148 26.35 4.37 -4.11
CA GLU A 148 26.78 3.07 -4.66
C GLU A 148 26.51 1.91 -3.70
N ARG A 149 26.64 2.11 -2.38
CA ARG A 149 26.30 1.12 -1.38
C ARG A 149 24.80 0.79 -1.39
N LYS A 150 23.96 1.83 -1.39
CA LYS A 150 22.49 1.67 -1.41
C LYS A 150 22.02 1.07 -2.74
N ARG A 151 22.61 1.51 -3.88
CA ARG A 151 22.33 0.90 -5.19
C ARG A 151 22.58 -0.61 -5.18
N LYS A 152 23.71 -1.06 -4.66
CA LYS A 152 24.02 -2.50 -4.57
C LYS A 152 22.98 -3.24 -3.72
N GLN A 153 22.57 -2.68 -2.60
CA GLN A 153 21.53 -3.26 -1.76
C GLN A 153 20.19 -3.37 -2.51
N THR A 154 19.77 -2.27 -3.17
CA THR A 154 18.54 -2.26 -3.97
C THR A 154 18.60 -3.27 -5.12
N LEU A 155 19.73 -3.34 -5.87
CA LEU A 155 19.88 -4.31 -6.94
C LEU A 155 19.80 -5.75 -6.43
N SER A 156 20.42 -6.05 -5.28
CA SER A 156 20.34 -7.39 -4.69
C SER A 156 18.90 -7.73 -4.23
N ALA A 157 18.16 -6.77 -3.68
CA ALA A 157 16.76 -6.95 -3.34
C ALA A 157 15.90 -7.20 -4.59
N LEU A 158 16.08 -6.40 -5.65
CA LEU A 158 15.38 -6.56 -6.93
C LEU A 158 15.68 -7.90 -7.61
N GLU A 159 16.91 -8.42 -7.49
CA GLU A 159 17.26 -9.75 -8.02
C GLU A 159 16.51 -10.86 -7.29
N VAL A 160 16.26 -10.72 -5.98
CA VAL A 160 15.47 -11.69 -5.19
C VAL A 160 13.98 -11.62 -5.55
N VAL A 161 13.37 -10.43 -5.48
CA VAL A 161 11.92 -10.30 -5.70
C VAL A 161 11.50 -10.57 -7.14
N ARG A 162 12.41 -10.39 -8.11
CA ARG A 162 12.17 -10.73 -9.51
C ARG A 162 11.90 -12.23 -9.74
N ASP A 163 12.39 -13.10 -8.88
CA ASP A 163 12.16 -14.56 -8.96
C ASP A 163 10.98 -15.03 -8.08
N ASP A 164 10.37 -14.10 -7.34
CA ASP A 164 9.19 -14.33 -6.51
C ASP A 164 7.91 -14.22 -7.35
N PRO A 165 7.15 -15.32 -7.53
CA PRO A 165 5.92 -15.32 -8.32
C PRO A 165 4.84 -14.37 -7.82
N ASP A 166 4.74 -14.16 -6.50
CA ASP A 166 3.77 -13.25 -5.87
C ASP A 166 4.03 -11.80 -6.28
N TYR A 167 5.29 -11.34 -6.10
CA TYR A 167 5.72 -10.00 -6.52
C TYR A 167 5.53 -9.78 -8.02
N VAL A 168 5.94 -10.76 -8.83
CA VAL A 168 5.85 -10.66 -10.31
C VAL A 168 4.40 -10.54 -10.75
N ALA A 169 3.49 -11.33 -10.16
CA ALA A 169 2.07 -11.29 -10.50
C ALA A 169 1.44 -9.91 -10.18
N ASP A 170 1.76 -9.34 -9.01
CA ASP A 170 1.30 -8.01 -8.62
C ASP A 170 1.88 -6.91 -9.51
N ALA A 171 3.19 -6.91 -9.75
CA ALA A 171 3.86 -5.91 -10.57
C ALA A 171 3.35 -5.91 -12.03
N VAL A 172 3.13 -7.11 -12.61
CA VAL A 172 2.60 -7.25 -13.96
C VAL A 172 1.14 -6.77 -14.04
N LEU A 173 0.29 -7.13 -13.08
CA LEU A 173 -1.09 -6.64 -13.07
C LEU A 173 -1.13 -5.11 -13.00
N ARG A 174 -0.39 -4.49 -12.07
CA ARG A 174 -0.30 -3.03 -11.94
C ARG A 174 0.24 -2.38 -13.20
N ARG A 175 1.31 -2.94 -13.80
CA ARG A 175 1.85 -2.45 -15.06
C ARG A 175 0.79 -2.39 -16.15
N LEU A 176 -0.01 -3.43 -16.29
CA LEU A 176 -1.07 -3.53 -17.29
C LEU A 176 -2.26 -2.61 -17.00
N ALA A 177 -2.62 -2.47 -15.73
CA ALA A 177 -3.72 -1.59 -15.32
C ALA A 177 -3.38 -0.10 -15.53
N PHE A 178 -2.13 0.29 -15.33
CA PHE A 178 -1.67 1.67 -15.40
C PHE A 178 -0.82 1.99 -16.64
N LEU A 179 -0.97 1.22 -17.72
CA LEU A 179 -0.23 1.46 -18.97
C LEU A 179 -0.30 2.93 -19.42
N GLY A 180 0.86 3.48 -19.79
CA GLY A 180 0.97 4.86 -20.26
C GLY A 180 0.87 5.92 -19.17
N THR A 181 0.87 5.53 -17.89
CA THR A 181 0.87 6.47 -16.76
C THR A 181 2.10 6.28 -15.87
N SER A 182 2.34 7.25 -14.99
CA SER A 182 3.41 7.20 -14.00
C SER A 182 3.22 6.08 -12.96
N TYR A 183 2.01 5.59 -12.70
CA TYR A 183 1.77 4.44 -11.81
C TYR A 183 2.06 3.08 -12.46
N GLY A 184 2.48 3.05 -13.72
CA GLY A 184 2.69 1.80 -14.46
C GLY A 184 4.09 1.17 -14.32
N HIS A 185 4.95 1.60 -13.41
CA HIS A 185 6.26 0.99 -13.15
C HIS A 185 6.35 0.47 -11.70
N PRO A 186 7.27 -0.42 -11.35
CA PRO A 186 7.47 -0.80 -9.95
C PRO A 186 7.99 0.38 -9.10
N GLU A 187 7.49 0.54 -7.89
CA GLU A 187 7.90 1.59 -6.94
C GLU A 187 9.40 1.56 -6.65
N ASP A 188 9.95 0.36 -6.44
CA ASP A 188 11.38 0.13 -6.22
C ASP A 188 12.24 0.28 -7.48
N GLY A 189 11.59 0.55 -8.62
CA GLY A 189 12.24 0.63 -9.92
C GLY A 189 12.51 -0.73 -10.55
N THR A 190 13.43 -0.72 -11.51
CA THR A 190 13.88 -1.89 -12.25
C THR A 190 15.38 -2.04 -12.16
N ILE A 191 15.92 -3.25 -12.35
CA ILE A 191 17.36 -3.46 -12.40
C ILE A 191 18.05 -2.52 -13.41
N PRO A 192 17.55 -2.32 -14.66
CA PRO A 192 18.13 -1.37 -15.59
C PRO A 192 18.06 0.09 -15.14
N SER A 193 16.96 0.54 -14.52
CA SER A 193 16.83 1.92 -14.06
C SER A 193 17.77 2.22 -12.89
N VAL A 194 17.78 1.37 -11.86
CA VAL A 194 18.63 1.53 -10.66
C VAL A 194 20.12 1.50 -11.02
N ARG A 195 20.53 0.66 -11.97
CA ARG A 195 21.94 0.64 -12.46
C ARG A 195 22.37 1.95 -13.10
N ARG A 196 21.47 2.68 -13.75
CA ARG A 196 21.78 3.93 -14.48
C ARG A 196 21.70 5.18 -13.63
N MET A 197 20.97 5.15 -12.49
CA MET A 197 20.82 6.33 -11.62
C MET A 197 22.18 6.88 -11.19
N THR A 198 22.36 8.18 -11.30
CA THR A 198 23.55 8.90 -10.84
C THR A 198 23.24 9.72 -9.59
N PRO A 199 24.25 10.14 -8.80
CA PRO A 199 24.02 11.09 -7.70
C PRO A 199 23.37 12.38 -8.17
N GLU A 200 23.61 12.80 -9.41
CA GLU A 200 23.03 14.00 -10.03
C GLU A 200 21.53 13.82 -10.28
N ASP A 201 21.08 12.64 -10.74
CA ASP A 201 19.65 12.31 -10.92
C ASP A 201 18.90 12.37 -9.58
N LEU A 202 19.51 11.78 -8.55
CA LEU A 202 18.94 11.78 -7.19
C LEU A 202 18.83 13.19 -6.60
N ARG A 203 19.89 14.02 -6.78
CA ARG A 203 19.84 15.43 -6.38
C ARG A 203 18.82 16.23 -7.16
N ALA A 204 18.63 15.94 -8.45
CA ALA A 204 17.63 16.59 -9.28
C ALA A 204 16.21 16.31 -8.76
N PHE A 205 15.90 15.04 -8.45
CA PHE A 205 14.63 14.66 -7.83
C PHE A 205 14.43 15.36 -6.48
N TYR A 206 15.40 15.26 -5.58
CA TYR A 206 15.37 15.93 -4.29
C TYR A 206 15.13 17.44 -4.43
N ASN A 207 15.89 18.13 -5.29
CA ASN A 207 15.76 19.56 -5.51
C ASN A 207 14.40 19.97 -6.08
N ASN A 208 13.76 19.11 -6.84
CA ASN A 208 12.44 19.37 -7.43
C ASN A 208 11.31 19.20 -6.43
N TYR A 209 11.36 18.18 -5.59
CA TYR A 209 10.20 17.74 -4.83
C TYR A 209 10.31 17.96 -3.31
N TYR A 210 11.52 17.92 -2.73
CA TYR A 210 11.72 18.14 -1.30
C TYR A 210 11.70 19.62 -0.97
N GLN A 211 10.49 20.17 -0.91
CA GLN A 211 10.19 21.57 -0.69
C GLN A 211 9.22 21.72 0.49
N PRO A 212 9.38 22.74 1.37
CA PRO A 212 8.49 22.90 2.52
C PRO A 212 7.02 23.05 2.13
N SER A 213 6.71 23.73 1.01
CA SER A 213 5.32 23.85 0.53
C SER A 213 4.74 22.56 -0.07
N ASN A 214 5.59 21.57 -0.39
CA ASN A 214 5.20 20.24 -0.86
C ASN A 214 5.25 19.19 0.26
N ALA A 215 5.58 19.59 1.48
CA ALA A 215 5.77 18.69 2.61
C ALA A 215 4.77 18.91 3.74
N VAL A 216 4.58 17.87 4.54
CA VAL A 216 3.80 17.89 5.78
C VAL A 216 4.61 17.18 6.86
N LEU A 217 4.76 17.81 8.02
CA LEU A 217 5.36 17.21 9.21
C LEU A 217 4.28 16.86 10.23
N ALA A 218 4.16 15.59 10.57
CA ALA A 218 3.38 15.15 11.72
C ALA A 218 4.27 14.99 12.95
N ILE A 219 3.78 15.48 14.08
CA ILE A 219 4.39 15.38 15.41
C ILE A 219 3.36 14.74 16.31
N VAL A 220 3.58 13.49 16.72
CA VAL A 220 2.61 12.71 17.49
C VAL A 220 3.29 12.10 18.70
N GLY A 221 2.77 12.36 19.90
CA GLY A 221 3.31 11.76 21.11
C GLY A 221 3.23 12.63 22.34
N ASP A 222 4.12 12.37 23.28
CA ASP A 222 4.18 13.04 24.58
C ASP A 222 4.90 14.39 24.48
N ILE A 223 4.23 15.34 23.86
CA ILE A 223 4.67 16.73 23.68
C ILE A 223 3.45 17.65 23.63
N GLU A 224 3.55 18.83 24.21
CA GLU A 224 2.51 19.87 24.13
C GLU A 224 2.44 20.47 22.72
N THR A 225 1.23 20.71 22.21
CA THR A 225 1.02 21.25 20.85
C THR A 225 1.78 22.56 20.58
N GLY A 226 1.81 23.46 21.56
CA GLY A 226 2.54 24.72 21.45
C GLY A 226 4.03 24.52 21.23
N GLU A 227 4.63 23.65 22.04
CA GLU A 227 6.04 23.29 21.97
C GLU A 227 6.39 22.57 20.65
N ALA A 228 5.55 21.63 20.21
CA ALA A 228 5.70 20.94 18.93
C ALA A 228 5.84 21.94 17.77
N PHE A 229 4.97 22.96 17.72
CA PHE A 229 5.03 23.99 16.69
C PHE A 229 6.27 24.90 16.79
N GLU A 230 6.66 25.30 18.01
CA GLU A 230 7.85 26.13 18.22
C GLU A 230 9.13 25.40 17.79
N ARG A 231 9.26 24.11 18.14
CA ARG A 231 10.39 23.29 17.73
C ARG A 231 10.42 23.06 16.22
N ALA A 232 9.25 22.79 15.60
CA ALA A 232 9.15 22.67 14.15
C ALA A 232 9.57 23.96 13.45
N GLU A 233 9.10 25.12 13.89
CA GLU A 233 9.48 26.41 13.31
C GLU A 233 10.97 26.70 13.48
N LYS A 234 11.55 26.42 14.66
CA LYS A 234 12.97 26.58 14.94
C LYS A 234 13.85 25.75 14.01
N ARG A 235 13.46 24.49 13.71
CA ARG A 235 14.27 23.54 12.95
C ARG A 235 14.01 23.58 11.44
N PHE A 236 12.77 23.77 11.03
CA PHE A 236 12.37 23.73 9.63
C PHE A 236 12.10 25.10 9.01
N GLY A 237 12.01 26.17 9.81
CA GLY A 237 11.66 27.53 9.34
C GLY A 237 12.64 28.10 8.31
N ALA A 238 13.93 27.72 8.39
CA ALA A 238 14.96 28.12 7.43
C ALA A 238 14.97 27.30 6.15
N TRP A 239 14.19 26.23 6.05
CA TRP A 239 14.09 25.40 4.84
C TRP A 239 13.49 26.24 3.71
N THR A 240 14.28 26.45 2.65
CA THR A 240 13.91 27.36 1.56
C THR A 240 12.97 26.68 0.57
N ASN A 241 11.93 27.40 0.17
CA ASN A 241 10.97 26.96 -0.81
C ASN A 241 11.45 27.27 -2.24
N ARG A 242 11.17 26.35 -3.17
CA ARG A 242 11.37 26.51 -4.61
C ARG A 242 10.09 26.08 -5.32
N ALA A 243 9.99 26.33 -6.62
CA ALA A 243 8.86 25.85 -7.39
C ALA A 243 8.92 24.31 -7.55
N THR A 244 7.88 23.62 -7.08
CA THR A 244 7.71 22.18 -7.30
C THR A 244 7.11 21.96 -8.68
N PRO A 245 7.65 21.03 -9.50
CA PRO A 245 7.03 20.65 -10.76
C PRO A 245 5.61 20.14 -10.55
N LEU A 246 4.72 20.45 -11.49
CA LEU A 246 3.39 19.85 -11.51
C LEU A 246 3.50 18.41 -12.01
N ILE A 247 2.94 17.48 -11.27
CA ILE A 247 2.79 16.09 -11.69
C ILE A 247 1.46 16.00 -12.45
N PRO A 248 1.48 15.61 -13.74
CA PRO A 248 0.24 15.42 -14.48
C PRO A 248 -0.59 14.30 -13.81
N ALA A 249 -1.90 14.55 -13.64
CA ALA A 249 -2.78 13.51 -13.14
C ALA A 249 -2.75 12.28 -14.07
N ALA A 250 -2.57 11.10 -13.50
CA ALA A 250 -2.63 9.87 -14.26
C ALA A 250 -4.04 9.67 -14.82
N SER A 251 -4.12 9.37 -16.10
CA SER A 251 -5.38 9.07 -16.79
C SER A 251 -5.22 7.76 -17.56
N PRO A 252 -5.22 6.62 -16.84
CA PRO A 252 -5.06 5.33 -17.48
C PRO A 252 -6.19 5.08 -18.45
N ALA A 253 -5.87 4.55 -19.62
CA ALA A 253 -6.87 4.11 -20.56
C ALA A 253 -7.68 2.96 -19.95
N VAL A 254 -8.98 2.92 -20.19
CA VAL A 254 -9.80 1.77 -19.80
C VAL A 254 -9.22 0.53 -20.49
N GLY A 255 -8.66 -0.38 -19.68
CA GLY A 255 -7.98 -1.56 -20.18
C GLY A 255 -8.93 -2.48 -20.95
N SER A 256 -8.41 -3.15 -21.97
CA SER A 256 -9.09 -4.29 -22.61
C SER A 256 -8.81 -5.56 -21.79
N HIS A 257 -9.68 -6.55 -21.93
CA HIS A 257 -9.41 -7.89 -21.38
C HIS A 257 -8.04 -8.40 -21.85
N ARG A 258 -7.16 -8.72 -20.91
CA ARG A 258 -5.81 -9.24 -21.18
C ARG A 258 -5.51 -10.43 -20.28
N ILE A 259 -4.94 -11.47 -20.85
CA ILE A 259 -4.47 -12.65 -20.10
C ILE A 259 -2.96 -12.74 -20.33
N VAL A 260 -2.20 -12.67 -19.25
CA VAL A 260 -0.75 -12.84 -19.26
C VAL A 260 -0.39 -14.05 -18.41
N ALA A 261 0.34 -14.99 -18.99
CA ALA A 261 0.81 -16.19 -18.33
C ALA A 261 2.34 -16.22 -18.34
N ILE A 262 2.91 -16.22 -17.14
CA ILE A 262 4.36 -16.16 -16.91
C ILE A 262 4.83 -17.55 -16.51
N ASP A 263 5.70 -18.14 -17.33
CA ASP A 263 6.17 -19.50 -17.14
C ASP A 263 7.36 -19.57 -16.17
N LYS A 264 7.12 -20.24 -15.05
CA LYS A 264 8.12 -20.65 -14.07
C LYS A 264 8.05 -22.18 -13.92
N PRO A 265 8.85 -22.93 -14.72
CA PRO A 265 8.71 -24.39 -14.84
C PRO A 265 8.92 -25.18 -13.55
N ASP A 266 9.69 -24.65 -12.61
CA ASP A 266 10.00 -25.23 -11.30
C ASP A 266 8.95 -24.93 -10.22
N ALA A 267 7.94 -24.09 -10.53
CA ALA A 267 6.89 -23.75 -9.59
C ALA A 267 5.93 -24.91 -9.35
N VAL A 268 5.63 -25.19 -8.10
CA VAL A 268 4.65 -26.19 -7.65
C VAL A 268 3.26 -25.61 -7.44
N GLN A 269 3.19 -24.28 -7.38
CA GLN A 269 1.98 -23.48 -7.22
C GLN A 269 1.90 -22.45 -8.34
N THR A 270 0.68 -21.95 -8.57
CA THR A 270 0.42 -20.86 -9.51
C THR A 270 -0.16 -19.69 -8.74
N GLU A 271 0.49 -18.52 -8.85
CA GLU A 271 -0.08 -17.24 -8.42
C GLU A 271 -1.11 -16.78 -9.44
N ILE A 272 -2.24 -16.27 -8.95
CA ILE A 272 -3.37 -15.83 -9.75
C ILE A 272 -3.73 -14.40 -9.31
N ARG A 273 -3.73 -13.47 -10.26
CA ARG A 273 -4.25 -12.12 -10.08
C ARG A 273 -5.32 -11.84 -11.10
N ILE A 274 -6.43 -11.29 -10.66
CA ILE A 274 -7.55 -10.88 -11.52
C ILE A 274 -7.96 -9.47 -11.07
N GLY A 275 -7.88 -8.49 -11.95
CA GLY A 275 -8.19 -7.13 -11.57
C GLY A 275 -8.44 -6.19 -12.75
N ASN A 276 -8.77 -4.97 -12.42
CA ASN A 276 -8.98 -3.88 -13.37
C ASN A 276 -8.80 -2.52 -12.68
N LEU A 277 -8.97 -1.43 -13.43
CA LEU A 277 -8.91 -0.10 -12.86
C LEU A 277 -9.95 0.08 -11.74
N GLY A 278 -9.48 0.58 -10.60
CA GLY A 278 -10.27 1.04 -9.48
C GLY A 278 -10.61 2.52 -9.58
N VAL A 279 -10.59 3.22 -8.45
CA VAL A 279 -10.90 4.64 -8.36
C VAL A 279 -9.82 5.41 -7.61
N PRO A 280 -9.65 6.71 -7.87
CA PRO A 280 -8.80 7.58 -7.05
C PRO A 280 -9.31 7.64 -5.60
N ARG A 281 -8.41 7.94 -4.66
CA ARG A 281 -8.70 8.01 -3.22
C ARG A 281 -9.80 9.02 -2.85
N GLN A 282 -9.94 10.08 -3.62
CA GLN A 282 -10.98 11.10 -3.45
C GLN A 282 -12.31 10.77 -4.13
N SER A 283 -12.43 9.63 -4.78
CA SER A 283 -13.67 9.24 -5.46
C SER A 283 -14.84 9.19 -4.47
N PRO A 284 -16.02 9.70 -4.83
CA PRO A 284 -17.23 9.52 -4.02
C PRO A 284 -17.62 8.04 -3.86
N ASP A 285 -17.21 7.17 -4.78
CA ASP A 285 -17.48 5.74 -4.76
C ASP A 285 -16.52 4.97 -3.84
N TYR A 286 -15.45 5.61 -3.32
CA TYR A 286 -14.37 4.93 -2.59
C TYR A 286 -14.89 4.12 -1.39
N LEU A 287 -15.71 4.72 -0.52
CA LEU A 287 -16.23 4.02 0.67
C LEU A 287 -17.16 2.86 0.30
N ALA A 288 -18.01 3.03 -0.69
CA ALA A 288 -18.90 1.96 -1.16
C ALA A 288 -18.08 0.81 -1.79
N LEU A 289 -17.04 1.13 -2.55
CA LEU A 289 -16.12 0.13 -3.10
C LEU A 289 -15.28 -0.55 -2.02
N SER A 290 -14.87 0.15 -0.97
CA SER A 290 -14.17 -0.47 0.17
C SER A 290 -15.06 -1.50 0.87
N VAL A 291 -16.36 -1.22 1.04
CA VAL A 291 -17.32 -2.21 1.57
C VAL A 291 -17.51 -3.37 0.59
N ALA A 292 -17.58 -3.10 -0.72
CA ALA A 292 -17.68 -4.13 -1.75
C ALA A 292 -16.46 -5.05 -1.76
N ASP A 293 -15.26 -4.46 -1.65
CA ASP A 293 -14.00 -5.19 -1.57
C ASP A 293 -13.94 -6.08 -0.33
N GLN A 294 -14.37 -5.56 0.82
CA GLN A 294 -14.47 -6.32 2.07
C GLN A 294 -15.40 -7.55 1.93
N ILE A 295 -16.50 -7.43 1.21
CA ILE A 295 -17.44 -8.54 0.95
C ILE A 295 -16.81 -9.57 0.00
N LEU A 296 -16.09 -9.10 -1.02
CA LEU A 296 -15.52 -9.99 -2.04
C LEU A 296 -14.30 -10.75 -1.52
N GLY A 297 -13.34 -10.04 -0.93
CA GLY A 297 -12.05 -10.61 -0.57
C GLY A 297 -11.41 -10.06 0.70
N GLY A 298 -12.16 -9.38 1.59
CA GLY A 298 -11.66 -8.93 2.89
C GLY A 298 -11.21 -10.10 3.79
N PRO A 299 -10.61 -9.84 4.98
CA PRO A 299 -10.17 -10.88 5.89
C PRO A 299 -11.33 -11.76 6.35
N SER A 300 -11.21 -13.06 6.17
CA SER A 300 -12.13 -14.14 6.54
C SER A 300 -13.62 -13.93 6.15
N GLU A 301 -14.41 -15.00 6.05
CA GLU A 301 -15.86 -14.98 5.76
C GLU A 301 -16.29 -14.28 4.44
N ASN A 302 -15.32 -13.82 3.61
CA ASN A 302 -15.55 -13.21 2.31
C ASN A 302 -15.92 -14.25 1.21
N ARG A 303 -16.41 -13.78 0.07
CA ARG A 303 -16.88 -14.64 -1.03
C ARG A 303 -15.76 -15.48 -1.64
N LEU A 304 -14.58 -14.87 -1.88
CA LEU A 304 -13.42 -15.58 -2.47
C LEU A 304 -12.90 -16.66 -1.54
N PHE A 305 -12.70 -16.34 -0.26
CA PHE A 305 -12.19 -17.28 0.73
C PHE A 305 -13.15 -18.46 0.93
N LYS A 306 -14.47 -18.21 1.03
CA LYS A 306 -15.48 -19.25 1.13
C LYS A 306 -15.46 -20.17 -0.08
N ALA A 307 -15.45 -19.61 -1.28
CA ALA A 307 -15.49 -20.40 -2.51
C ALA A 307 -14.20 -21.22 -2.72
N LEU A 308 -13.04 -20.60 -2.58
CA LEU A 308 -11.75 -21.22 -2.93
C LEU A 308 -11.16 -22.06 -1.80
N ARG A 309 -11.25 -21.59 -0.54
CA ARG A 309 -10.67 -22.27 0.60
C ARG A 309 -11.66 -23.15 1.34
N SER A 310 -12.77 -22.58 1.83
CA SER A 310 -13.64 -23.29 2.76
C SER A 310 -14.42 -24.42 2.08
N HIS A 311 -14.92 -24.20 0.87
CA HIS A 311 -15.72 -25.20 0.15
C HIS A 311 -14.85 -26.16 -0.66
N GLU A 312 -13.82 -25.65 -1.35
CA GLU A 312 -13.09 -26.43 -2.35
C GLU A 312 -11.68 -26.82 -1.91
N GLY A 313 -11.11 -26.20 -0.87
CA GLY A 313 -9.79 -26.54 -0.35
C GLY A 313 -8.63 -26.32 -1.35
N LEU A 314 -8.78 -25.34 -2.26
CA LEU A 314 -7.85 -25.10 -3.35
C LEU A 314 -6.66 -24.25 -2.95
N THR A 315 -6.82 -23.40 -1.94
CA THR A 315 -5.83 -22.42 -1.50
C THR A 315 -5.78 -22.29 0.01
N TYR A 316 -4.71 -21.70 0.54
CA TYR A 316 -4.63 -21.23 1.92
C TYR A 316 -5.13 -19.80 2.11
N GLY A 317 -5.21 -19.00 1.02
CA GLY A 317 -5.66 -17.62 1.06
C GLY A 317 -6.25 -17.15 -0.27
N ALA A 318 -7.35 -16.41 -0.18
CA ALA A 318 -7.94 -15.69 -1.30
C ALA A 318 -8.50 -14.38 -0.76
N SER A 319 -8.08 -13.27 -1.36
CA SER A 319 -8.41 -11.91 -0.95
C SER A 319 -8.66 -11.00 -2.14
N SER A 320 -9.15 -9.81 -1.89
CA SER A 320 -9.15 -8.70 -2.84
C SER A 320 -8.66 -7.44 -2.16
N GLU A 321 -8.20 -6.49 -2.97
CA GLU A 321 -7.68 -5.20 -2.52
C GLU A 321 -8.14 -4.10 -3.47
N LEU A 322 -8.57 -2.97 -2.89
CA LEU A 322 -8.81 -1.72 -3.58
C LEU A 322 -7.67 -0.76 -3.26
N LEU A 323 -6.69 -0.67 -4.14
CA LEU A 323 -5.57 0.27 -4.02
C LEU A 323 -5.98 1.57 -4.74
N SER A 324 -6.05 2.66 -3.97
CA SER A 324 -6.52 3.96 -4.47
C SER A 324 -5.47 5.02 -4.21
N TYR A 325 -4.95 5.59 -5.29
CA TYR A 325 -3.93 6.63 -5.29
C TYR A 325 -4.53 8.00 -5.54
N GLN A 326 -3.72 9.05 -5.65
CA GLN A 326 -4.18 10.42 -5.81
C GLN A 326 -5.02 10.62 -7.09
N SER A 327 -4.59 10.06 -8.22
CA SER A 327 -5.25 10.29 -9.51
C SER A 327 -5.80 9.04 -10.17
N ALA A 328 -5.51 7.85 -9.66
CA ALA A 328 -5.97 6.58 -10.21
C ALA A 328 -6.12 5.53 -9.10
N GLY A 329 -6.57 4.34 -9.45
CA GLY A 329 -6.61 3.18 -8.56
C GLY A 329 -6.66 1.88 -9.32
N VAL A 330 -6.41 0.78 -8.65
CA VAL A 330 -6.55 -0.58 -9.14
C VAL A 330 -7.31 -1.41 -8.13
N TRP A 331 -8.20 -2.23 -8.62
CA TRP A 331 -8.85 -3.27 -7.85
C TRP A 331 -8.33 -4.63 -8.32
N LEU A 332 -7.98 -5.50 -7.40
CA LEU A 332 -7.48 -6.83 -7.73
C LEU A 332 -7.91 -7.89 -6.72
N ALA A 333 -8.25 -9.08 -7.23
CA ALA A 333 -8.37 -10.31 -6.48
C ALA A 333 -7.07 -11.10 -6.60
N LYS A 334 -6.61 -11.68 -5.49
CA LYS A 334 -5.39 -12.48 -5.43
C LYS A 334 -5.62 -13.80 -4.69
N THR A 335 -5.03 -14.85 -5.25
CA THR A 335 -4.98 -16.17 -4.66
C THR A 335 -3.84 -16.97 -5.28
N PHE A 336 -3.51 -18.09 -4.68
CA PHE A 336 -2.57 -19.07 -5.23
C PHE A 336 -3.12 -20.47 -5.04
N THR A 337 -2.65 -21.41 -5.87
CA THR A 337 -3.13 -22.79 -5.81
C THR A 337 -2.08 -23.76 -6.35
N ARG A 338 -2.25 -25.03 -6.08
CA ARG A 338 -1.43 -26.07 -6.72
C ARG A 338 -1.64 -26.05 -8.22
N THR A 339 -0.58 -26.25 -9.01
CA THR A 339 -0.61 -26.16 -10.47
C THR A 339 -1.78 -26.91 -11.14
N PRO A 340 -2.14 -28.16 -10.75
CA PRO A 340 -3.27 -28.88 -11.38
C PRO A 340 -4.63 -28.22 -11.14
N GLU A 341 -4.76 -27.42 -10.10
CA GLU A 341 -6.02 -26.78 -9.69
C GLU A 341 -6.17 -25.34 -10.23
N THR A 342 -5.19 -24.86 -10.98
CA THR A 342 -5.13 -23.46 -11.44
C THR A 342 -6.40 -23.04 -12.16
N MET A 343 -6.83 -23.78 -13.18
CA MET A 343 -8.00 -23.39 -13.97
C MET A 343 -9.29 -23.43 -13.19
N LYS A 344 -9.43 -24.38 -12.25
CA LYS A 344 -10.59 -24.43 -11.34
C LYS A 344 -10.63 -23.18 -10.45
N SER A 345 -9.49 -22.80 -9.90
CA SER A 345 -9.37 -21.59 -9.06
C SER A 345 -9.66 -20.31 -9.84
N VAL A 346 -9.15 -20.19 -11.06
CA VAL A 346 -9.45 -19.04 -11.95
C VAL A 346 -10.95 -18.94 -12.22
N HIS A 347 -11.61 -20.03 -12.60
CA HIS A 347 -13.05 -20.03 -12.88
C HIS A 347 -13.89 -19.64 -11.65
N LEU A 348 -13.56 -20.19 -10.47
CA LEU A 348 -14.26 -19.86 -9.23
C LEU A 348 -14.05 -18.39 -8.81
N ALA A 349 -12.83 -17.86 -8.97
CA ALA A 349 -12.58 -16.46 -8.70
C ALA A 349 -13.38 -15.53 -9.63
N LEU A 350 -13.35 -15.82 -10.94
CA LEU A 350 -14.15 -15.08 -11.93
C LEU A 350 -15.66 -15.19 -11.66
N GLU A 351 -16.13 -16.35 -11.22
CA GLU A 351 -17.53 -16.54 -10.81
C GLU A 351 -17.90 -15.64 -9.62
N GLN A 352 -17.04 -15.52 -8.59
CA GLN A 352 -17.33 -14.65 -7.45
C GLN A 352 -17.34 -13.17 -7.85
N ILE A 353 -16.43 -12.74 -8.72
CA ILE A 353 -16.41 -11.38 -9.28
C ILE A 353 -17.70 -11.13 -10.07
N LYS A 354 -18.09 -12.05 -10.93
CA LYS A 354 -19.33 -11.98 -11.71
C LYS A 354 -20.57 -11.93 -10.80
N ARG A 355 -20.61 -12.74 -9.75
CA ARG A 355 -21.70 -12.70 -8.77
C ARG A 355 -21.77 -11.37 -8.03
N MET A 356 -20.63 -10.73 -7.74
CA MET A 356 -20.59 -9.40 -7.14
C MET A 356 -21.19 -8.34 -8.07
N HIS A 357 -21.01 -8.50 -9.37
CA HIS A 357 -21.59 -7.64 -10.39
C HIS A 357 -23.09 -7.91 -10.62
N ASP A 358 -23.48 -9.17 -10.77
CA ASP A 358 -24.82 -9.57 -11.26
C ASP A 358 -25.89 -9.65 -10.16
N HIS A 359 -25.50 -9.86 -8.91
CA HIS A 359 -26.42 -10.12 -7.81
C HIS A 359 -26.32 -9.09 -6.70
N PRO A 360 -27.44 -8.61 -6.16
CA PRO A 360 -27.47 -7.71 -5.01
C PRO A 360 -26.70 -8.27 -3.81
N ILE A 361 -26.14 -7.38 -3.02
CA ILE A 361 -25.51 -7.69 -1.74
C ILE A 361 -26.59 -8.01 -0.71
N THR A 362 -26.40 -9.05 0.05
CA THR A 362 -27.33 -9.41 1.13
C THR A 362 -27.15 -8.49 2.35
N PRO A 363 -28.20 -8.28 3.15
CA PRO A 363 -28.10 -7.50 4.39
C PRO A 363 -27.03 -8.04 5.35
N GLN A 364 -26.86 -9.35 5.42
CA GLN A 364 -25.86 -10.00 6.28
C GLN A 364 -24.42 -9.71 5.80
N GLU A 365 -24.16 -9.76 4.49
CA GLU A 365 -22.84 -9.42 3.94
C GLU A 365 -22.50 -7.96 4.21
N LEU A 366 -23.46 -7.06 4.02
CA LEU A 366 -23.28 -5.64 4.30
C LEU A 366 -22.94 -5.40 5.78
N GLU A 367 -23.74 -5.94 6.69
CA GLU A 367 -23.56 -5.79 8.15
C GLU A 367 -22.20 -6.32 8.61
N THR A 368 -21.79 -7.49 8.09
CA THR A 368 -20.49 -8.10 8.41
C THR A 368 -19.34 -7.23 7.91
N ALA A 369 -19.40 -6.74 6.67
CA ALA A 369 -18.36 -5.90 6.10
C ALA A 369 -18.25 -4.53 6.79
N GLN A 370 -19.39 -3.88 7.05
CA GLN A 370 -19.42 -2.62 7.79
C GLN A 370 -18.88 -2.80 9.22
N GLY A 371 -19.29 -3.86 9.90
CA GLY A 371 -18.82 -4.19 11.25
C GLY A 371 -17.32 -4.40 11.31
N TYR A 372 -16.76 -5.12 10.32
CA TYR A 372 -15.32 -5.34 10.22
C TYR A 372 -14.55 -4.03 10.00
N LEU A 373 -14.92 -3.23 8.98
CA LEU A 373 -14.23 -1.99 8.65
C LEU A 373 -14.24 -0.99 9.83
N ILE A 374 -15.36 -0.88 10.53
CA ILE A 374 -15.48 -0.01 11.69
C ILE A 374 -14.69 -0.54 12.88
N GLY A 375 -14.72 -1.86 13.11
CA GLY A 375 -14.03 -2.48 14.23
C GLY A 375 -12.51 -2.48 14.05
N HIS A 376 -12.05 -2.67 12.82
CA HIS A 376 -10.61 -2.69 12.48
C HIS A 376 -9.96 -1.31 12.63
N LEU A 377 -10.71 -0.24 12.42
CA LEU A 377 -10.20 1.13 12.51
C LEU A 377 -9.43 1.43 13.80
N ALA A 378 -9.81 0.79 14.91
CA ALA A 378 -9.12 0.99 16.19
C ALA A 378 -7.66 0.48 16.17
N LEU A 379 -7.37 -0.55 15.35
CA LEU A 379 -6.03 -1.10 15.18
C LEU A 379 -5.16 -0.20 14.31
N ASP A 380 -5.77 0.51 13.34
CA ASP A 380 -5.09 1.45 12.45
C ASP A 380 -4.60 2.73 13.18
N PHE A 381 -4.92 2.88 14.47
CA PHE A 381 -4.53 4.02 15.33
C PHE A 381 -3.87 3.57 16.64
N GLU A 382 -3.28 2.37 16.68
CA GLU A 382 -2.73 1.80 17.90
C GLU A 382 -1.47 2.53 18.35
N THR A 383 -0.52 2.79 17.46
CA THR A 383 0.75 3.44 17.76
C THR A 383 0.76 4.93 17.38
N SER A 384 1.76 5.68 17.85
CA SER A 384 1.96 7.08 17.43
C SER A 384 2.38 7.17 15.97
N GLU A 385 3.09 6.16 15.44
CA GLU A 385 3.45 6.05 14.03
C GLU A 385 2.20 5.86 13.15
N ASP A 386 1.28 4.95 13.56
CA ASP A 386 0.02 4.74 12.83
C ASP A 386 -0.81 6.02 12.80
N VAL A 387 -0.95 6.70 13.95
CA VAL A 387 -1.67 7.99 14.05
C VAL A 387 -1.04 9.04 13.12
N ALA A 388 0.30 9.11 13.08
CA ALA A 388 1.00 10.03 12.18
C ALA A 388 0.72 9.69 10.71
N SER A 389 0.85 8.42 10.31
CA SER A 389 0.62 7.93 8.95
C SER A 389 -0.81 8.19 8.50
N GLN A 390 -1.81 7.80 9.29
CA GLN A 390 -3.23 8.00 8.97
C GLN A 390 -3.61 9.48 8.88
N THR A 391 -2.97 10.34 9.68
CA THR A 391 -3.22 11.79 9.63
C THR A 391 -2.57 12.42 8.40
N LEU A 392 -1.35 11.99 8.05
CA LEU A 392 -0.64 12.45 6.86
C LEU A 392 -1.35 12.01 5.58
N GLU A 393 -1.89 10.80 5.53
CA GLU A 393 -2.74 10.33 4.42
C GLU A 393 -3.86 11.33 4.10
N LEU A 394 -4.54 11.87 5.13
CA LEU A 394 -5.59 12.88 4.92
C LEU A 394 -5.07 14.12 4.21
N LEU A 395 -3.85 14.56 4.53
CA LEU A 395 -3.24 15.77 3.97
C LEU A 395 -2.61 15.53 2.59
N VAL A 396 -2.11 14.31 2.33
CA VAL A 396 -1.64 13.88 1.01
C VAL A 396 -2.81 13.84 0.03
N TYR A 397 -3.89 13.18 0.41
CA TYR A 397 -5.08 13.03 -0.44
C TYR A 397 -6.10 14.18 -0.31
N ASN A 398 -5.75 15.28 0.38
CA ASN A 398 -6.62 16.44 0.60
C ASN A 398 -8.00 16.06 1.16
N LEU A 399 -8.06 15.12 2.09
CA LEU A 399 -9.25 14.72 2.81
C LEU A 399 -9.46 15.61 4.06
N PRO A 400 -10.70 15.76 4.54
CA PRO A 400 -10.97 16.49 5.79
C PRO A 400 -10.25 15.87 6.99
N LEU A 401 -9.72 16.69 7.91
CA LEU A 401 -9.05 16.19 9.12
C LEU A 401 -9.96 15.40 10.06
N ASP A 402 -11.27 15.57 9.98
CA ASP A 402 -12.27 14.80 10.73
C ASP A 402 -12.74 13.53 9.98
N TYR A 403 -12.07 13.16 8.88
CA TYR A 403 -12.46 12.03 8.02
C TYR A 403 -12.61 10.74 8.82
N TRP A 404 -11.61 10.37 9.61
CA TRP A 404 -11.60 9.13 10.38
C TRP A 404 -12.61 9.16 11.53
N ASN A 405 -12.88 10.32 12.14
CA ASN A 405 -13.93 10.47 13.14
C ASN A 405 -15.33 10.25 12.55
N ARG A 406 -15.53 10.60 11.27
CA ARG A 406 -16.78 10.41 10.54
C ARG A 406 -16.86 9.08 9.80
N PHE A 407 -15.77 8.37 9.66
CA PHE A 407 -15.70 7.12 8.91
C PHE A 407 -16.72 6.08 9.37
N PRO A 408 -16.86 5.79 10.69
CA PRO A 408 -17.85 4.81 11.16
C PRO A 408 -19.31 5.19 10.82
N GLU A 409 -19.64 6.47 10.87
CA GLU A 409 -20.98 6.96 10.50
C GLU A 409 -21.21 6.80 9.00
N LYS A 410 -20.26 7.22 8.18
CA LYS A 410 -20.34 7.12 6.71
C LYS A 410 -20.44 5.67 6.26
N ILE A 411 -19.66 4.75 6.85
CA ILE A 411 -19.74 3.32 6.53
C ILE A 411 -21.10 2.75 6.89
N ARG A 412 -21.65 3.05 8.10
CA ARG A 412 -22.98 2.58 8.51
C ARG A 412 -24.12 3.12 7.65
N ALA A 413 -23.96 4.31 7.10
CA ALA A 413 -24.99 4.94 6.27
C ALA A 413 -25.11 4.30 4.88
N LEU A 414 -24.09 3.56 4.41
CA LEU A 414 -24.12 2.91 3.10
C LEU A 414 -25.16 1.79 3.07
N THR A 415 -25.99 1.81 2.05
CA THR A 415 -26.98 0.76 1.78
C THR A 415 -26.41 -0.35 0.89
N ALA A 416 -27.02 -1.53 0.93
CA ALA A 416 -26.64 -2.65 0.06
C ALA A 416 -26.76 -2.28 -1.44
N GLU A 417 -27.73 -1.44 -1.79
CA GLU A 417 -27.93 -0.95 -3.16
C GLU A 417 -26.81 -0.05 -3.61
N GLU A 418 -26.36 0.92 -2.79
CA GLU A 418 -25.25 1.83 -3.10
C GLU A 418 -23.94 1.06 -3.29
N VAL A 419 -23.64 0.11 -2.37
CA VAL A 419 -22.45 -0.75 -2.44
C VAL A 419 -22.49 -1.64 -3.70
N TRP A 420 -23.64 -2.23 -4.00
CA TRP A 420 -23.80 -3.04 -5.21
C TRP A 420 -23.68 -2.20 -6.49
N ASN A 421 -24.27 -1.01 -6.53
CA ASN A 421 -24.17 -0.13 -7.68
C ASN A 421 -22.73 0.31 -7.95
N ALA A 422 -21.96 0.64 -6.90
CA ALA A 422 -20.53 0.94 -7.02
C ALA A 422 -19.75 -0.26 -7.56
N ALA A 423 -19.98 -1.46 -7.02
CA ALA A 423 -19.36 -2.71 -7.49
C ALA A 423 -19.68 -2.96 -8.97
N ARG A 424 -20.95 -2.88 -9.39
CA ARG A 424 -21.38 -3.06 -10.78
C ARG A 424 -20.72 -2.12 -11.77
N GLN A 425 -20.46 -0.90 -11.37
CA GLN A 425 -19.86 0.10 -12.25
C GLN A 425 -18.34 -0.09 -12.40
N ARG A 426 -17.69 -0.68 -11.39
CA ARG A 426 -16.23 -0.73 -11.31
C ARG A 426 -15.63 -2.13 -11.46
N LEU A 427 -16.32 -3.16 -10.99
CA LEU A 427 -15.90 -4.55 -11.20
C LEU A 427 -16.42 -5.03 -12.55
N ALA A 428 -15.59 -4.92 -13.58
CA ALA A 428 -15.94 -5.28 -14.95
C ALA A 428 -15.60 -6.78 -15.22
N PRO A 429 -16.51 -7.74 -14.99
CA PRO A 429 -16.19 -9.17 -15.05
C PRO A 429 -15.68 -9.63 -16.41
N ASP A 430 -16.09 -8.95 -17.48
CA ASP A 430 -15.72 -9.30 -18.86
C ASP A 430 -14.51 -8.49 -19.38
N ASN A 431 -13.95 -7.61 -18.56
CA ASN A 431 -12.83 -6.73 -18.93
C ASN A 431 -11.69 -6.76 -17.91
N ASN A 432 -11.44 -7.91 -17.32
CA ASN A 432 -10.38 -8.10 -16.34
C ASN A 432 -9.02 -8.34 -17.00
N ILE A 433 -7.98 -7.86 -16.33
CA ILE A 433 -6.61 -8.32 -16.51
C ILE A 433 -6.46 -9.59 -15.67
N ILE A 434 -5.97 -10.66 -16.28
CA ILE A 434 -5.68 -11.94 -15.61
C ILE A 434 -4.19 -12.20 -15.74
N VAL A 435 -3.50 -12.33 -14.60
CA VAL A 435 -2.08 -12.68 -14.56
C VAL A 435 -1.90 -13.98 -13.82
N LEU A 436 -1.17 -14.91 -14.43
CA LEU A 436 -0.84 -16.20 -13.87
C LEU A 436 0.68 -16.37 -13.88
N VAL A 437 1.26 -16.74 -12.75
CA VAL A 437 2.69 -17.03 -12.64
C VAL A 437 2.88 -18.41 -12.06
N GLY A 438 3.45 -19.33 -12.84
CA GLY A 438 3.61 -20.72 -12.40
C GLY A 438 4.06 -21.65 -13.52
N ASN A 439 3.99 -22.97 -13.29
CA ASN A 439 4.32 -23.96 -14.30
C ASN A 439 3.17 -24.13 -15.29
N LEU A 440 3.27 -23.48 -16.46
CA LEU A 440 2.20 -23.42 -17.46
C LEU A 440 1.91 -24.76 -18.13
N SER A 441 2.86 -25.70 -18.13
CA SER A 441 2.72 -27.00 -18.81
C SER A 441 1.49 -27.81 -18.34
N GLY A 442 1.04 -27.55 -17.10
CA GLY A 442 -0.11 -28.21 -16.48
C GLY A 442 -1.48 -27.71 -16.94
N PHE A 443 -1.59 -26.50 -17.50
CA PHE A 443 -2.89 -25.85 -17.77
C PHE A 443 -2.92 -24.94 -19.01
N GLU A 444 -1.83 -24.78 -19.76
CA GLU A 444 -1.75 -23.90 -20.94
C GLU A 444 -2.90 -24.09 -21.93
N LYS A 445 -3.28 -25.34 -22.21
CA LYS A 445 -4.33 -25.69 -23.19
C LYS A 445 -5.72 -25.21 -22.74
N ASP A 446 -5.98 -25.29 -21.44
CA ASP A 446 -7.26 -24.86 -20.87
C ASP A 446 -7.31 -23.34 -20.70
N LEU A 447 -6.18 -22.73 -20.42
CA LEU A 447 -6.07 -21.26 -20.33
C LEU A 447 -6.44 -20.56 -21.65
N LYS A 448 -6.04 -21.12 -22.79
CA LYS A 448 -6.40 -20.62 -24.13
C LYS A 448 -7.91 -20.57 -24.40
N LYS A 449 -8.71 -21.34 -23.66
CA LYS A 449 -10.17 -21.31 -23.76
C LYS A 449 -10.79 -20.00 -23.19
N LEU A 450 -10.05 -19.27 -22.34
CA LEU A 450 -10.51 -18.00 -21.80
C LEU A 450 -10.32 -16.82 -22.78
N GLY A 451 -9.47 -16.98 -23.80
CA GLY A 451 -9.19 -15.96 -24.81
C GLY A 451 -7.73 -15.95 -25.27
N PRO A 452 -7.31 -14.91 -25.98
CA PRO A 452 -5.92 -14.69 -26.36
C PRO A 452 -5.03 -14.56 -25.13
N VAL A 453 -3.93 -15.32 -25.08
CA VAL A 453 -2.99 -15.35 -23.96
C VAL A 453 -1.60 -14.91 -24.42
N GLN A 454 -1.00 -13.98 -23.72
CA GLN A 454 0.41 -13.65 -23.86
C GLN A 454 1.23 -14.56 -22.95
N PHE A 455 2.13 -15.34 -23.52
CA PHE A 455 3.03 -16.24 -22.77
C PHE A 455 4.42 -15.62 -22.67
N ILE A 456 4.96 -15.53 -21.45
CA ILE A 456 6.27 -14.92 -21.18
C ILE A 456 7.05 -15.85 -20.24
N PRO A 457 8.27 -16.29 -20.59
CA PRO A 457 9.17 -16.91 -19.61
C PRO A 457 9.50 -15.93 -18.48
N LEU A 458 9.52 -16.34 -17.23
CA LEU A 458 9.81 -15.46 -16.08
C LEU A 458 11.13 -14.68 -16.28
N ALA A 459 12.15 -15.33 -16.81
CA ALA A 459 13.44 -14.71 -17.07
C ALA A 459 13.41 -13.55 -18.11
N GLU A 460 12.36 -13.50 -18.94
CA GLU A 460 12.17 -12.51 -20.00
C GLU A 460 11.23 -11.37 -19.60
N VAL A 461 10.66 -11.41 -18.40
CA VAL A 461 9.76 -10.33 -17.92
C VAL A 461 10.54 -9.02 -17.78
N ASP A 462 10.07 -7.99 -18.50
CA ASP A 462 10.62 -6.62 -18.44
C ASP A 462 9.53 -5.64 -17.99
N PHE A 463 9.59 -5.24 -16.73
CA PHE A 463 8.66 -4.27 -16.15
C PHE A 463 8.82 -2.85 -16.71
N GLY A 464 9.92 -2.55 -17.40
CA GLY A 464 10.14 -1.28 -18.09
C GLY A 464 9.45 -1.20 -19.45
N SER A 465 9.06 -2.33 -20.02
CA SER A 465 8.39 -2.43 -21.32
C SER A 465 6.85 -2.46 -21.19
N GLU A 466 6.16 -1.82 -22.13
CA GLU A 466 4.67 -1.92 -22.20
C GLU A 466 4.21 -3.33 -22.59
N GLU A 467 5.00 -4.04 -23.36
CA GLU A 467 4.74 -5.42 -23.79
C GLU A 467 5.28 -6.46 -22.80
N LEU A 468 5.83 -6.02 -21.65
CA LEU A 468 6.44 -6.88 -20.63
C LEU A 468 7.62 -7.74 -21.10
N VAL A 469 8.12 -7.49 -22.29
CA VAL A 469 9.29 -8.17 -22.86
C VAL A 469 10.30 -7.14 -23.39
N PRO A 470 11.62 -7.44 -23.40
CA PRO A 470 12.62 -6.54 -23.92
C PRO A 470 12.37 -6.13 -25.39
N SER A 471 12.73 -4.90 -25.74
CA SER A 471 12.62 -4.39 -27.10
C SER A 471 13.37 -5.28 -28.09
N GLY A 472 12.65 -6.01 -28.97
CA GLY A 472 13.17 -6.99 -29.89
C GLY A 472 12.87 -8.45 -29.52
N GLY A 473 12.37 -8.71 -28.32
CA GLY A 473 11.77 -9.99 -27.94
C GLY A 473 10.40 -10.12 -28.59
N ARG A 474 10.11 -11.21 -29.24
CA ARG A 474 8.74 -11.51 -29.74
C ARG A 474 7.98 -12.14 -28.59
N ALA A 475 6.96 -11.46 -28.08
CA ALA A 475 5.90 -12.13 -27.33
C ALA A 475 5.40 -13.30 -28.21
N GLN A 476 5.54 -14.54 -27.73
CA GLN A 476 5.06 -15.68 -28.46
C GLN A 476 3.55 -15.74 -28.30
N GLU A 477 2.80 -15.14 -29.23
CA GLU A 477 1.41 -15.56 -29.47
C GLU A 477 1.46 -16.99 -30.00
N ARG A 478 1.46 -17.95 -29.11
CA ARG A 478 1.27 -19.35 -29.49
C ARG A 478 -0.25 -19.53 -29.76
N LYS A 479 -0.62 -19.53 -31.05
CA LYS A 479 -2.00 -19.82 -31.52
C LYS A 479 -2.45 -21.22 -31.11
#